data_b0915242840496ab7cd2b0b036fa983c
#
_entry.id   b0915242840496ab7cd2b0b036fa983c
#
_cell.length_a   1.000
_cell.length_b   1.000
_cell.length_c   1.000
_cell.angle_alpha   90.00
_cell.angle_beta   90.00
_cell.angle_gamma   90.00
#
_symmetry.space_group_name_H-M   'P 1'
#
loop_
_entity.id
_entity.type
_entity.pdbx_description
1 polymer ?
#
loop_
_entity_poly.entity_id
_entity_poly.type
_entity_poly.pdbx_seq_one_letter_code
_entity_poly.pdbx_strand_id
1 'polypeptide(L)'
;MRNANVRAAAVLLLVGSLSACAVASEAPSPETASGPSAATRTYLPGLDADVRLPDVASSAAVPVVVLVPGGGWQTADRSGLSGLAAQLAANGFVTVNATYRSGADNVTFPTPVDDVRCAVAFAVARTEEAGVDVGPVIVLGHSSAGHLAALTAMATHFVTGECPYDPPVVDGMVGLAGVYDVEQFEFALLDFFGAPRSEAPQVWAEGDPVGLVEAGRAPDDLSVLLLHGDADDLVPVTQSENFAAALRSAGNEVELEVIPAGTHDTIYSAESAAAEVTRWIRGL
;
A
#
# COMPACT_ATOMS: atom_id res chain seq x y z
N MET A 1 -78.66 -32.28 -12.89
CA MET A 1 -79.37 -33.38 -12.16
C MET A 1 -78.46 -33.83 -11.02
N ARG A 2 -79.09 -33.82 -9.85
CA ARG A 2 -78.73 -34.53 -8.57
C ARG A 2 -77.46 -34.18 -7.82
N ASN A 3 -77.74 -33.50 -6.73
CA ASN A 3 -77.07 -33.40 -5.45
C ASN A 3 -76.53 -34.71 -4.88
N ALA A 4 -75.44 -34.64 -4.15
CA ALA A 4 -75.26 -35.42 -2.92
C ALA A 4 -74.27 -34.67 -1.98
N ASN A 5 -74.87 -34.18 -0.89
CA ASN A 5 -74.15 -33.74 0.31
C ASN A 5 -73.62 -34.96 1.07
N VAL A 6 -72.41 -34.91 1.52
CA VAL A 6 -72.00 -35.76 2.65
C VAL A 6 -71.21 -34.87 3.65
N ARG A 7 -71.75 -34.77 4.85
CA ARG A 7 -71.14 -34.19 6.06
C ARG A 7 -70.12 -35.19 6.61
N ALA A 8 -69.00 -34.73 6.97
CA ALA A 8 -68.12 -35.51 7.84
C ALA A 8 -67.54 -34.58 8.93
N ALA A 9 -67.46 -35.13 10.11
CA ALA A 9 -67.28 -34.52 11.39
C ALA A 9 -65.86 -34.02 11.66
N ALA A 10 -65.79 -32.93 12.43
CA ALA A 10 -64.55 -32.42 13.00
C ALA A 10 -64.13 -33.29 14.21
N VAL A 11 -62.89 -33.79 14.16
CA VAL A 11 -62.17 -34.31 15.33
C VAL A 11 -61.10 -33.31 15.71
N LEU A 12 -61.27 -32.67 16.86
CA LEU A 12 -60.29 -31.77 17.50
C LEU A 12 -59.27 -32.69 18.15
N LEU A 13 -58.02 -32.65 17.65
CA LEU A 13 -56.85 -33.18 18.36
C LEU A 13 -56.04 -31.96 18.87
N LEU A 14 -56.07 -31.74 20.19
CA LEU A 14 -55.16 -30.87 20.89
C LEU A 14 -53.77 -31.55 20.88
N VAL A 15 -52.82 -30.98 20.16
CA VAL A 15 -51.40 -31.30 20.30
C VAL A 15 -50.77 -30.14 21.03
N GLY A 16 -50.37 -30.37 22.26
CA GLY A 16 -49.59 -29.41 23.08
C GLY A 16 -48.20 -29.25 22.50
N SER A 17 -47.86 -28.03 22.07
CA SER A 17 -46.52 -27.63 21.67
C SER A 17 -45.67 -27.30 22.89
N LEU A 18 -44.74 -28.21 23.22
CA LEU A 18 -43.61 -27.92 24.08
C LEU A 18 -42.62 -27.00 23.29
N SER A 19 -42.65 -25.71 23.60
CA SER A 19 -41.59 -24.78 23.16
C SER A 19 -40.32 -25.09 23.91
N ALA A 20 -39.37 -25.79 23.25
CA ALA A 20 -37.99 -25.84 23.70
C ALA A 20 -37.32 -24.52 23.23
N CYS A 21 -37.02 -23.64 24.16
CA CYS A 21 -36.08 -22.53 23.93
C CYS A 21 -34.70 -23.14 23.65
N ALA A 22 -34.35 -23.28 22.39
CA ALA A 22 -32.96 -23.48 22.00
C ALA A 22 -32.24 -22.12 22.18
N VAL A 23 -31.41 -22.02 23.21
CA VAL A 23 -30.42 -20.97 23.33
C VAL A 23 -29.40 -21.21 22.22
N ALA A 24 -29.51 -20.45 21.14
CA ALA A 24 -28.45 -20.42 20.13
C ALA A 24 -27.23 -19.82 20.82
N SER A 25 -26.22 -20.67 21.09
CA SER A 25 -24.88 -20.22 21.42
C SER A 25 -24.35 -19.49 20.20
N GLU A 26 -24.32 -18.18 20.24
CA GLU A 26 -23.61 -17.35 19.28
C GLU A 26 -22.14 -17.76 19.36
N ALA A 27 -21.61 -18.35 18.28
CA ALA A 27 -20.18 -18.56 18.14
C ALA A 27 -19.50 -17.17 18.25
N PRO A 28 -18.42 -17.00 19.01
CA PRO A 28 -17.73 -15.74 19.06
C PRO A 28 -17.27 -15.37 17.63
N SER A 29 -17.67 -14.18 17.18
CA SER A 29 -17.12 -13.58 15.97
C SER A 29 -15.59 -13.62 16.09
N PRO A 30 -14.83 -13.90 15.02
CA PRO A 30 -13.39 -13.86 15.08
C PRO A 30 -13.02 -12.45 15.54
N GLU A 31 -12.40 -12.35 16.73
CA GLU A 31 -11.72 -11.14 17.19
C GLU A 31 -10.73 -10.78 16.11
N THR A 32 -11.00 -9.73 15.34
CA THR A 32 -10.00 -9.08 14.52
C THR A 32 -8.92 -8.63 15.49
N ALA A 33 -7.75 -9.28 15.41
CA ALA A 33 -6.59 -8.90 16.22
C ALA A 33 -6.37 -7.41 15.94
N SER A 34 -6.70 -6.57 16.92
CA SER A 34 -6.43 -5.15 16.84
C SER A 34 -4.92 -4.97 17.00
N GLY A 35 -4.23 -4.71 15.88
CA GLY A 35 -2.82 -4.36 15.90
C GLY A 35 -2.56 -3.09 16.72
N PRO A 36 -1.27 -2.73 16.91
CA PRO A 36 -0.89 -1.55 17.67
C PRO A 36 -1.64 -0.30 17.23
N SER A 37 -2.07 0.52 18.21
CA SER A 37 -2.82 1.75 17.91
C SER A 37 -1.93 2.74 17.15
N ALA A 38 -2.54 3.48 16.19
CA ALA A 38 -1.85 4.52 15.46
C ALA A 38 -1.70 5.79 16.31
N ALA A 39 -0.52 6.41 16.21
CA ALA A 39 -0.29 7.75 16.71
C ALA A 39 0.01 8.69 15.54
N THR A 40 -0.90 9.62 15.26
CA THR A 40 -0.67 10.63 14.21
C THR A 40 0.45 11.59 14.64
N ARG A 41 1.38 11.86 13.73
CA ARG A 41 2.53 12.76 13.89
C ARG A 41 2.72 13.59 12.64
N THR A 42 3.03 14.86 12.81
CA THR A 42 3.44 15.74 11.71
C THR A 42 4.91 15.54 11.44
N TYR A 43 5.28 15.21 10.20
CA TYR A 43 6.68 14.98 9.79
C TYR A 43 7.26 16.15 8.97
N LEU A 44 6.40 16.89 8.27
CA LEU A 44 6.69 18.17 7.64
C LEU A 44 5.51 19.13 7.91
N PRO A 45 5.67 20.45 7.80
CA PRO A 45 4.58 21.39 7.98
C PRO A 45 3.36 21.05 7.10
N GLY A 46 2.23 20.70 7.74
CA GLY A 46 0.99 20.33 7.05
C GLY A 46 0.93 18.87 6.56
N LEU A 47 1.97 18.07 6.76
CA LEU A 47 2.00 16.67 6.37
C LEU A 47 2.06 15.76 7.59
N ASP A 48 1.08 14.89 7.70
CA ASP A 48 0.92 13.95 8.80
C ASP A 48 1.15 12.51 8.36
N ALA A 49 1.61 11.70 9.32
CA ALA A 49 1.71 10.27 9.20
C ALA A 49 1.14 9.56 10.44
N ASP A 50 0.52 8.41 10.23
CA ASP A 50 0.05 7.53 11.30
C ASP A 50 1.12 6.49 11.59
N VAL A 51 1.76 6.61 12.75
CA VAL A 51 2.85 5.74 13.21
C VAL A 51 2.29 4.64 14.09
N ARG A 52 2.66 3.39 13.82
CA ARG A 52 2.42 2.23 14.69
C ARG A 52 3.76 1.56 14.99
N LEU A 53 4.05 1.43 16.27
CA LEU A 53 5.20 0.70 16.76
C LEU A 53 4.73 -0.67 17.26
N PRO A 54 5.52 -1.75 17.14
CA PRO A 54 5.16 -3.05 17.69
C PRO A 54 5.03 -2.98 19.23
N ASP A 55 4.07 -3.72 19.76
CA ASP A 55 3.79 -3.75 21.22
C ASP A 55 4.89 -4.43 22.05
N VAL A 56 5.84 -5.09 21.40
CA VAL A 56 6.88 -5.89 22.06
C VAL A 56 8.25 -5.27 21.79
N ALA A 57 8.99 -4.98 22.84
CA ALA A 57 10.41 -4.67 22.73
C ALA A 57 11.14 -5.89 22.14
N SER A 58 11.49 -5.82 20.86
CA SER A 58 12.30 -6.83 20.18
C SER A 58 13.77 -6.55 20.49
N SER A 59 14.54 -7.61 20.77
CA SER A 59 16.00 -7.53 20.81
C SER A 59 16.63 -7.65 19.41
N ALA A 60 15.81 -7.86 18.38
CA ALA A 60 16.23 -7.92 16.98
C ALA A 60 15.78 -6.62 16.27
N ALA A 61 16.53 -6.22 15.25
CA ALA A 61 16.17 -5.11 14.38
C ALA A 61 14.80 -5.36 13.73
N VAL A 62 13.96 -4.32 13.69
CA VAL A 62 12.56 -4.40 13.25
C VAL A 62 12.42 -3.73 11.88
N PRO A 63 11.85 -4.42 10.87
CA PRO A 63 11.57 -3.79 9.59
C PRO A 63 10.64 -2.58 9.72
N VAL A 64 10.95 -1.52 8.96
CA VAL A 64 10.19 -0.27 8.90
C VAL A 64 9.50 -0.17 7.56
N VAL A 65 8.18 -0.10 7.55
CA VAL A 65 7.37 -0.02 6.32
C VAL A 65 6.67 1.33 6.26
N VAL A 66 7.02 2.11 5.25
CA VAL A 66 6.34 3.39 4.95
C VAL A 66 5.31 3.15 3.86
N LEU A 67 4.03 3.36 4.19
CA LEU A 67 2.92 3.19 3.27
C LEU A 67 2.50 4.54 2.70
N VAL A 68 2.33 4.58 1.38
CA VAL A 68 2.01 5.79 0.62
C VAL A 68 0.75 5.55 -0.20
N PRO A 69 -0.33 6.33 -0.01
CA PRO A 69 -1.61 6.12 -0.68
C PRO A 69 -1.58 6.57 -2.13
N GLY A 70 -2.33 5.86 -2.98
CA GLY A 70 -2.67 6.32 -4.31
C GLY A 70 -3.59 7.53 -4.29
N GLY A 71 -3.98 7.99 -5.48
CA GLY A 71 -4.87 9.14 -5.66
C GLY A 71 -4.62 9.89 -6.97
N GLY A 72 -4.03 9.21 -7.98
CA GLY A 72 -3.78 9.77 -9.31
C GLY A 72 -2.88 11.00 -9.29
N TRP A 73 -1.94 11.07 -8.34
CA TRP A 73 -1.08 12.24 -8.06
C TRP A 73 -1.83 13.51 -7.65
N GLN A 74 -3.17 13.47 -7.59
CA GLN A 74 -4.03 14.62 -7.27
C GLN A 74 -4.43 14.65 -5.80
N THR A 75 -4.45 13.50 -5.12
CA THR A 75 -4.79 13.38 -3.69
C THR A 75 -3.86 12.39 -2.99
N ALA A 76 -3.80 12.47 -1.65
CA ALA A 76 -2.97 11.60 -0.83
C ALA A 76 -3.68 11.22 0.49
N ASP A 77 -4.85 10.56 0.36
CA ASP A 77 -5.63 10.11 1.52
C ASP A 77 -5.07 8.79 2.07
N ARG A 78 -4.26 8.91 3.13
CA ARG A 78 -3.66 7.75 3.79
C ARG A 78 -4.67 6.82 4.48
N SER A 79 -5.92 7.24 4.69
CA SER A 79 -6.92 6.41 5.38
C SER A 79 -7.19 5.09 4.65
N GLY A 80 -7.06 5.06 3.31
CA GLY A 80 -7.23 3.86 2.49
C GLY A 80 -6.26 2.73 2.82
N LEU A 81 -5.04 3.05 3.28
CA LEU A 81 -4.03 2.06 3.66
C LEU A 81 -4.00 1.72 5.15
N SER A 82 -4.89 2.32 5.97
CA SER A 82 -4.86 2.14 7.43
C SER A 82 -5.06 0.69 7.87
N GLY A 83 -5.89 -0.09 7.15
CA GLY A 83 -6.11 -1.51 7.41
C GLY A 83 -4.85 -2.34 7.14
N LEU A 84 -4.19 -2.12 6.01
CA LEU A 84 -2.93 -2.79 5.66
C LEU A 84 -1.82 -2.43 6.65
N ALA A 85 -1.68 -1.13 6.99
CA ALA A 85 -0.70 -0.67 7.97
C ALA A 85 -0.92 -1.31 9.35
N ALA A 86 -2.18 -1.43 9.81
CA ALA A 86 -2.50 -2.08 11.08
C ALA A 86 -2.15 -3.57 11.06
N GLN A 87 -2.42 -4.27 9.96
CA GLN A 87 -2.12 -5.70 9.84
C GLN A 87 -0.61 -5.96 9.78
N LEU A 88 0.16 -5.13 9.07
CA LEU A 88 1.62 -5.22 9.03
C LEU A 88 2.22 -4.93 10.42
N ALA A 89 1.69 -3.94 11.15
CA ALA A 89 2.11 -3.68 12.52
C ALA A 89 1.80 -4.85 13.47
N ALA A 90 0.63 -5.49 13.32
CA ALA A 90 0.29 -6.71 14.07
C ALA A 90 1.22 -7.88 13.75
N ASN A 91 1.85 -7.90 12.57
CA ASN A 91 2.88 -8.87 12.20
C ASN A 91 4.29 -8.51 12.72
N GLY A 92 4.42 -7.45 13.51
CA GLY A 92 5.64 -7.07 14.21
C GLY A 92 6.51 -6.04 13.49
N PHE A 93 6.00 -5.36 12.46
CA PHE A 93 6.73 -4.31 11.75
C PHE A 93 6.40 -2.92 12.34
N VAL A 94 7.33 -1.99 12.23
CA VAL A 94 7.02 -0.58 12.37
C VAL A 94 6.29 -0.14 11.10
N THR A 95 5.16 0.54 11.22
CA THR A 95 4.45 1.09 10.05
C THR A 95 4.24 2.58 10.18
N VAL A 96 4.52 3.30 9.08
CA VAL A 96 4.29 4.73 8.95
C VAL A 96 3.46 4.94 7.69
N ASN A 97 2.18 5.28 7.88
CA ASN A 97 1.24 5.53 6.80
C ASN A 97 1.14 7.03 6.57
N ALA A 98 1.80 7.54 5.53
CA ALA A 98 2.08 8.95 5.34
C ALA A 98 1.23 9.57 4.23
N THR A 99 0.76 10.80 4.43
CA THR A 99 0.28 11.66 3.35
C THR A 99 1.47 12.37 2.68
N TYR A 100 1.27 13.02 1.55
CA TYR A 100 2.28 13.82 0.84
C TYR A 100 1.56 14.96 0.11
N ARG A 101 2.28 16.03 -0.27
CA ARG A 101 1.73 17.09 -1.10
C ARG A 101 1.46 16.58 -2.51
N SER A 102 0.27 16.84 -3.02
CA SER A 102 -0.25 16.36 -4.30
C SER A 102 -0.68 17.50 -5.21
N GLY A 103 -1.24 17.20 -6.38
CA GLY A 103 -1.79 18.21 -7.27
C GLY A 103 -2.82 19.13 -6.61
N ALA A 104 -3.60 18.62 -5.64
CA ALA A 104 -4.53 19.47 -4.87
C ALA A 104 -3.82 20.55 -4.05
N ASP A 105 -2.54 20.38 -3.74
CA ASP A 105 -1.70 21.36 -3.04
C ASP A 105 -0.95 22.30 -4.00
N ASN A 106 -1.23 22.20 -5.31
CA ASN A 106 -0.59 22.96 -6.39
C ASN A 106 0.93 22.74 -6.46
N VAL A 107 1.37 21.51 -6.22
CA VAL A 107 2.78 21.12 -6.39
C VAL A 107 2.95 20.17 -7.56
N THR A 108 4.16 20.15 -8.11
CA THR A 108 4.57 19.27 -9.20
C THR A 108 5.79 18.46 -8.80
N PHE A 109 6.17 17.48 -9.63
CA PHE A 109 7.45 16.77 -9.50
C PHE A 109 8.62 17.78 -9.40
N PRO A 110 9.61 17.59 -8.50
CA PRO A 110 9.80 16.39 -7.67
C PRO A 110 9.15 16.44 -6.27
N THR A 111 8.40 17.50 -5.92
CA THR A 111 7.92 17.72 -4.53
C THR A 111 7.22 16.52 -3.91
N PRO A 112 6.28 15.81 -4.56
CA PRO A 112 5.64 14.63 -3.98
C PRO A 112 6.63 13.50 -3.65
N VAL A 113 7.67 13.33 -4.48
CA VAL A 113 8.73 12.33 -4.24
C VAL A 113 9.59 12.73 -3.05
N ASP A 114 9.96 14.01 -2.93
CA ASP A 114 10.74 14.52 -1.81
C ASP A 114 9.99 14.39 -0.47
N ASP A 115 8.66 14.60 -0.48
CA ASP A 115 7.82 14.39 0.70
C ASP A 115 7.80 12.91 1.12
N VAL A 116 7.64 11.99 0.18
CA VAL A 116 7.68 10.54 0.47
C VAL A 116 9.05 10.14 1.01
N ARG A 117 10.14 10.64 0.44
CA ARG A 117 11.50 10.40 0.94
C ARG A 117 11.69 10.93 2.35
N CYS A 118 11.13 12.10 2.65
CA CYS A 118 11.15 12.66 3.99
C CYS A 118 10.29 11.82 4.97
N ALA A 119 9.17 11.27 4.52
CA ALA A 119 8.37 10.35 5.33
C ALA A 119 9.14 9.06 5.67
N VAL A 120 9.98 8.56 4.73
CA VAL A 120 10.87 7.41 4.99
C VAL A 120 11.94 7.78 6.02
N ALA A 121 12.59 8.93 5.87
CA ALA A 121 13.58 9.42 6.82
C ALA A 121 12.98 9.65 8.23
N PHE A 122 11.79 10.24 8.29
CA PHE A 122 11.01 10.37 9.52
C PHE A 122 10.70 9.03 10.18
N ALA A 123 10.32 8.02 9.40
CA ALA A 123 9.98 6.70 9.92
C ALA A 123 11.18 6.04 10.61
N VAL A 124 12.37 6.15 10.03
CA VAL A 124 13.62 5.68 10.65
C VAL A 124 13.89 6.43 11.96
N ALA A 125 13.90 7.77 11.91
CA ALA A 125 14.14 8.60 13.09
C ALA A 125 13.14 8.31 14.24
N ARG A 126 11.86 8.10 13.91
CA ARG A 126 10.83 7.75 14.91
C ARG A 126 11.02 6.36 15.51
N THR A 127 11.52 5.42 14.73
CA THR A 127 11.84 4.06 15.20
C THR A 127 13.00 4.11 16.20
N GLU A 128 14.08 4.82 15.86
CA GLU A 128 15.25 5.01 16.72
C GLU A 128 14.89 5.77 18.01
N GLU A 129 14.11 6.86 17.92
CA GLU A 129 13.64 7.63 19.09
C GLU A 129 12.79 6.77 20.04
N ALA A 130 12.09 5.75 19.52
CA ALA A 130 11.34 4.80 20.33
C ALA A 130 12.23 3.73 20.98
N GLY A 131 13.55 3.73 20.72
CA GLY A 131 14.50 2.74 21.23
C GLY A 131 14.39 1.39 20.56
N VAL A 132 13.90 1.34 19.32
CA VAL A 132 13.78 0.15 18.49
C VAL A 132 14.92 0.14 17.48
N ASP A 133 15.65 -0.97 17.40
CA ASP A 133 16.69 -1.14 16.39
C ASP A 133 16.06 -1.26 15.00
N VAL A 134 16.53 -0.44 14.05
CA VAL A 134 16.01 -0.39 12.69
C VAL A 134 16.52 -1.57 11.88
N GLY A 135 15.60 -2.34 11.31
CA GLY A 135 15.85 -3.39 10.32
C GLY A 135 15.70 -2.87 8.90
N PRO A 136 15.38 -3.74 7.92
CA PRO A 136 15.16 -3.31 6.55
C PRO A 136 14.11 -2.20 6.44
N VAL A 137 14.39 -1.19 5.62
CA VAL A 137 13.52 -0.02 5.37
C VAL A 137 12.82 -0.21 4.02
N ILE A 138 11.50 -0.27 4.07
CA ILE A 138 10.66 -0.57 2.92
C ILE A 138 9.72 0.60 2.63
N VAL A 139 9.67 1.02 1.37
CA VAL A 139 8.65 1.94 0.86
C VAL A 139 7.58 1.16 0.10
N LEU A 140 6.31 1.31 0.49
CA LEU A 140 5.16 0.64 -0.11
C LEU A 140 4.22 1.69 -0.70
N GLY A 141 3.90 1.57 -1.98
CA GLY A 141 2.99 2.49 -2.66
C GLY A 141 1.90 1.78 -3.46
N HIS A 142 0.68 2.35 -3.43
CA HIS A 142 -0.45 1.90 -4.24
C HIS A 142 -0.69 2.83 -5.43
N SER A 143 -0.98 2.28 -6.63
CA SER A 143 -1.39 3.07 -7.80
C SER A 143 -0.34 4.14 -8.16
N SER A 144 -0.74 5.43 -8.25
CA SER A 144 0.17 6.56 -8.45
C SER A 144 1.30 6.63 -7.40
N ALA A 145 1.08 6.15 -6.17
CA ALA A 145 2.14 6.09 -5.18
C ALA A 145 3.06 4.87 -5.36
N GLY A 146 2.71 3.86 -6.15
CA GLY A 146 3.66 2.86 -6.64
C GLY A 146 4.76 3.51 -7.48
N HIS A 147 4.41 4.50 -8.30
CA HIS A 147 5.34 5.36 -9.02
C HIS A 147 6.24 6.16 -8.07
N LEU A 148 5.64 6.84 -7.06
CA LEU A 148 6.41 7.61 -6.07
C LEU A 148 7.34 6.71 -5.25
N ALA A 149 6.90 5.51 -4.88
CA ALA A 149 7.71 4.54 -4.16
C ALA A 149 8.92 4.08 -4.99
N ALA A 150 8.73 3.80 -6.28
CA ALA A 150 9.81 3.44 -7.18
C ALA A 150 10.85 4.58 -7.30
N LEU A 151 10.40 5.81 -7.52
CA LEU A 151 11.29 6.97 -7.58
C LEU A 151 12.00 7.22 -6.24
N THR A 152 11.32 7.01 -5.11
CA THR A 152 11.90 7.12 -3.78
C THR A 152 13.01 6.10 -3.55
N ALA A 153 12.79 4.84 -3.93
CA ALA A 153 13.76 3.77 -3.77
C ALA A 153 15.01 3.94 -4.66
N MET A 154 14.85 4.54 -5.85
CA MET A 154 15.94 4.79 -6.79
C MET A 154 16.68 6.12 -6.56
N ALA A 155 16.18 6.97 -5.68
CA ALA A 155 16.74 8.30 -5.48
C ALA A 155 17.98 8.26 -4.59
N THR A 156 19.09 8.73 -5.11
CA THR A 156 20.38 8.78 -4.40
C THR A 156 20.60 10.05 -3.55
N HIS A 157 19.76 11.08 -3.71
CA HIS A 157 19.92 12.37 -3.02
C HIS A 157 18.57 12.99 -2.64
N PHE A 158 18.49 13.68 -1.50
CA PHE A 158 17.42 14.65 -1.23
C PHE A 158 17.62 15.89 -2.10
N VAL A 159 16.58 16.33 -2.79
CA VAL A 159 16.63 17.50 -3.67
C VAL A 159 16.26 18.79 -2.91
N THR A 160 15.44 18.69 -1.87
CA THR A 160 14.99 19.86 -1.09
C THR A 160 15.55 19.84 0.34
N GLY A 161 16.03 21.00 0.81
CA GLY A 161 16.51 21.19 2.18
C GLY A 161 15.39 21.31 3.24
N GLU A 162 14.16 20.87 2.92
CA GLU A 162 13.01 20.97 3.82
C GLU A 162 12.93 19.82 4.83
N CYS A 163 13.49 18.65 4.49
CA CYS A 163 13.45 17.48 5.36
C CYS A 163 14.45 17.61 6.53
N PRO A 164 14.01 17.59 7.78
CA PRO A 164 14.89 17.76 8.94
C PRO A 164 15.55 16.44 9.40
N TYR A 165 15.32 15.32 8.71
CA TYR A 165 15.83 14.00 9.06
C TYR A 165 16.97 13.58 8.14
N ASP A 166 17.87 12.74 8.64
CA ASP A 166 18.94 12.17 7.83
C ASP A 166 18.38 11.19 6.77
N PRO A 167 18.92 11.20 5.54
CA PRO A 167 18.43 10.34 4.47
C PRO A 167 18.71 8.85 4.77
N PRO A 168 17.69 8.00 4.82
CA PRO A 168 17.89 6.56 4.99
C PRO A 168 18.30 5.89 3.69
N VAL A 169 18.83 4.69 3.80
CA VAL A 169 18.87 3.72 2.70
C VAL A 169 17.51 3.05 2.63
N VAL A 170 16.98 2.85 1.43
CA VAL A 170 15.76 2.05 1.17
C VAL A 170 16.22 0.68 0.70
N ASP A 171 15.96 -0.36 1.51
CA ASP A 171 16.37 -1.74 1.23
C ASP A 171 15.36 -2.47 0.34
N GLY A 172 14.09 -2.04 0.39
CA GLY A 172 13.03 -2.68 -0.37
C GLY A 172 11.92 -1.75 -0.84
N MET A 173 11.32 -2.11 -1.97
CA MET A 173 10.16 -1.42 -2.53
C MET A 173 9.02 -2.40 -2.75
N VAL A 174 7.81 -2.03 -2.31
CA VAL A 174 6.59 -2.77 -2.60
C VAL A 174 5.66 -1.91 -3.46
N GLY A 175 5.27 -2.44 -4.60
CA GLY A 175 4.31 -1.79 -5.49
C GLY A 175 3.00 -2.56 -5.57
N LEU A 176 1.90 -1.88 -5.24
CA LEU A 176 0.54 -2.41 -5.33
C LEU A 176 -0.16 -1.75 -6.51
N ALA A 177 -0.36 -2.46 -7.63
CA ALA A 177 -0.97 -1.94 -8.86
C ALA A 177 -0.40 -0.58 -9.30
N GLY A 178 0.94 -0.45 -9.28
CA GLY A 178 1.63 0.81 -9.54
C GLY A 178 1.77 1.16 -11.01
N VAL A 179 1.98 2.46 -11.28
CA VAL A 179 2.33 2.98 -12.62
C VAL A 179 3.85 3.13 -12.68
N TYR A 180 4.50 2.55 -13.68
CA TYR A 180 5.97 2.56 -13.79
C TYR A 180 6.47 2.99 -15.17
N ASP A 181 5.70 2.76 -16.24
CA ASP A 181 5.95 3.27 -17.58
C ASP A 181 5.08 4.52 -17.79
N VAL A 182 5.71 5.69 -17.64
CA VAL A 182 5.02 6.98 -17.68
C VAL A 182 4.53 7.36 -19.07
N GLU A 183 5.05 6.75 -20.14
CA GLU A 183 4.64 7.04 -21.52
C GLU A 183 3.18 6.66 -21.75
N GLN A 184 2.71 5.57 -21.15
CA GLN A 184 1.34 5.11 -21.30
C GLN A 184 0.33 5.99 -20.53
N PHE A 185 0.82 6.83 -19.59
CA PHE A 185 0.00 7.68 -18.74
C PHE A 185 0.28 9.18 -18.94
N GLU A 186 0.84 9.58 -20.08
CA GLU A 186 1.25 10.97 -20.34
C GLU A 186 0.16 11.99 -20.01
N PHE A 187 -1.08 11.71 -20.40
CA PHE A 187 -2.20 12.63 -20.13
C PHE A 187 -2.48 12.80 -18.63
N ALA A 188 -2.43 11.71 -17.84
CA ALA A 188 -2.68 11.76 -16.40
C ALA A 188 -1.52 12.38 -15.62
N LEU A 189 -0.31 12.33 -16.17
CA LEU A 189 0.93 12.83 -15.56
C LEU A 189 1.25 14.29 -15.95
N LEU A 190 0.49 14.89 -16.85
CA LEU A 190 0.75 16.25 -17.31
C LEU A 190 0.79 17.26 -16.15
N ASP A 191 -0.21 17.21 -15.27
CA ASP A 191 -0.28 18.07 -14.09
C ASP A 191 0.82 17.74 -13.07
N PHE A 192 1.17 16.46 -12.93
CA PHE A 192 2.23 16.02 -12.03
C PHE A 192 3.60 16.51 -12.47
N PHE A 193 3.92 16.47 -13.76
CA PHE A 193 5.18 17.00 -14.29
C PHE A 193 5.15 18.50 -14.59
N GLY A 194 3.97 19.12 -14.62
CA GLY A 194 3.78 20.56 -14.81
C GLY A 194 3.96 21.06 -16.25
N ALA A 195 4.38 20.19 -17.19
CA ALA A 195 4.53 20.50 -18.60
C ALA A 195 4.51 19.22 -19.45
N PRO A 196 4.15 19.30 -20.74
CA PRO A 196 4.21 18.16 -21.66
C PRO A 196 5.66 17.69 -21.84
N ARG A 197 5.83 16.39 -22.14
CA ARG A 197 7.13 15.76 -22.35
C ARG A 197 7.96 16.48 -23.43
N SER A 198 7.30 16.99 -24.47
CA SER A 198 7.98 17.76 -25.54
C SER A 198 8.60 19.08 -25.07
N GLU A 199 8.10 19.66 -23.97
CA GLU A 199 8.58 20.92 -23.42
C GLU A 199 9.53 20.70 -22.22
N ALA A 200 9.39 19.60 -21.48
CA ALA A 200 10.21 19.28 -20.29
C ALA A 200 10.77 17.84 -20.32
N PRO A 201 11.49 17.41 -21.39
CA PRO A 201 11.89 16.01 -21.55
C PRO A 201 12.78 15.48 -20.43
N GLN A 202 13.61 16.35 -19.80
CA GLN A 202 14.45 15.95 -18.67
C GLN A 202 13.64 15.67 -17.40
N VAL A 203 12.60 16.49 -17.13
CA VAL A 203 11.71 16.28 -15.98
C VAL A 203 10.99 14.93 -16.09
N TRP A 204 10.50 14.61 -17.29
CA TRP A 204 9.86 13.33 -17.59
C TRP A 204 10.85 12.16 -17.45
N ALA A 205 12.09 12.30 -17.95
CA ALA A 205 13.11 11.26 -17.82
C ALA A 205 13.53 11.00 -16.37
N GLU A 206 13.56 12.04 -15.54
CA GLU A 206 13.85 11.93 -14.09
C GLU A 206 12.69 11.33 -13.30
N GLY A 207 11.48 11.42 -13.82
CA GLY A 207 10.28 10.86 -13.22
C GLY A 207 9.80 9.56 -13.87
N ASP A 208 10.62 8.87 -14.68
CA ASP A 208 10.26 7.63 -15.37
C ASP A 208 10.99 6.44 -14.71
N PRO A 209 10.31 5.62 -13.86
CA PRO A 209 10.93 4.49 -13.20
C PRO A 209 11.58 3.48 -14.15
N VAL A 210 10.88 3.11 -15.23
CA VAL A 210 11.43 2.16 -16.23
C VAL A 210 12.65 2.75 -16.91
N GLY A 211 12.56 4.00 -17.37
CA GLY A 211 13.67 4.70 -18.00
C GLY A 211 14.88 4.88 -17.08
N LEU A 212 14.65 5.11 -15.78
CA LEU A 212 15.73 5.19 -14.78
C LEU A 212 16.44 3.85 -14.59
N VAL A 213 15.69 2.73 -14.54
CA VAL A 213 16.29 1.38 -14.46
C VAL A 213 17.13 1.09 -15.72
N GLU A 214 16.61 1.37 -16.90
CA GLU A 214 17.31 1.18 -18.18
C GLU A 214 18.57 2.06 -18.29
N ALA A 215 18.57 3.22 -17.63
CA ALA A 215 19.73 4.10 -17.52
C ALA A 215 20.72 3.69 -16.41
N GLY A 216 20.51 2.53 -15.76
CA GLY A 216 21.40 2.01 -14.71
C GLY A 216 21.33 2.82 -13.40
N ARG A 217 20.16 3.39 -13.07
CA ARG A 217 19.95 4.21 -11.87
C ARG A 217 19.33 3.43 -10.69
N ALA A 218 18.86 2.20 -10.92
CA ALA A 218 18.39 1.35 -9.83
C ALA A 218 19.59 0.94 -8.94
N PRO A 219 19.45 1.00 -7.59
CA PRO A 219 20.47 0.45 -6.70
C PRO A 219 20.62 -1.07 -6.89
N ASP A 220 21.86 -1.56 -6.88
CA ASP A 220 22.17 -2.98 -7.14
C ASP A 220 21.57 -3.93 -6.09
N ASP A 221 21.38 -3.45 -4.87
CA ASP A 221 20.88 -4.18 -3.69
C ASP A 221 19.40 -3.93 -3.39
N LEU A 222 18.68 -3.21 -4.26
CA LEU A 222 17.25 -2.95 -4.09
C LEU A 222 16.43 -4.23 -4.35
N SER A 223 15.73 -4.72 -3.34
CA SER A 223 14.75 -5.79 -3.46
C SER A 223 13.35 -5.23 -3.77
N VAL A 224 12.62 -5.87 -4.69
CA VAL A 224 11.31 -5.37 -5.13
C VAL A 224 10.24 -6.45 -5.10
N LEU A 225 9.08 -6.13 -4.51
CA LEU A 225 7.85 -6.91 -4.60
C LEU A 225 6.79 -6.11 -5.36
N LEU A 226 6.21 -6.71 -6.38
CA LEU A 226 5.10 -6.13 -7.14
C LEU A 226 3.88 -7.05 -7.00
N LEU A 227 2.77 -6.51 -6.51
CA LEU A 227 1.47 -7.17 -6.47
C LEU A 227 0.53 -6.45 -7.43
N HIS A 228 -0.12 -7.19 -8.33
CA HIS A 228 -1.05 -6.60 -9.30
C HIS A 228 -2.24 -7.52 -9.54
N GLY A 229 -3.44 -6.97 -9.66
CA GLY A 229 -4.62 -7.74 -9.99
C GLY A 229 -4.75 -7.97 -11.51
N ASP A 230 -5.15 -9.16 -11.93
CA ASP A 230 -5.39 -9.44 -13.37
C ASP A 230 -6.70 -8.87 -13.90
N ALA A 231 -7.58 -8.41 -13.00
CA ALA A 231 -8.83 -7.71 -13.31
C ALA A 231 -8.75 -6.19 -13.03
N ASP A 232 -7.54 -5.63 -12.97
CA ASP A 232 -7.34 -4.18 -12.85
C ASP A 232 -7.65 -3.50 -14.19
N ASP A 233 -8.74 -2.73 -14.22
CA ASP A 233 -9.22 -2.00 -15.41
C ASP A 233 -8.74 -0.53 -15.45
N LEU A 234 -8.04 -0.08 -14.42
CA LEU A 234 -7.51 1.28 -14.31
C LEU A 234 -6.01 1.35 -14.66
N VAL A 235 -5.20 0.47 -14.06
CA VAL A 235 -3.77 0.34 -14.34
C VAL A 235 -3.51 -1.06 -14.88
N PRO A 236 -3.18 -1.20 -16.16
CA PRO A 236 -2.93 -2.52 -16.76
C PRO A 236 -1.79 -3.26 -16.05
N VAL A 237 -1.94 -4.56 -15.83
CA VAL A 237 -0.93 -5.44 -15.19
C VAL A 237 0.43 -5.37 -15.89
N THR A 238 0.44 -5.04 -17.19
CA THR A 238 1.66 -4.84 -17.99
C THR A 238 2.58 -3.75 -17.42
N GLN A 239 2.07 -2.82 -16.63
CA GLN A 239 2.90 -1.84 -15.93
C GLN A 239 3.86 -2.52 -14.96
N SER A 240 3.36 -3.45 -14.13
CA SER A 240 4.20 -4.23 -13.21
C SER A 240 5.07 -5.25 -13.97
N GLU A 241 4.56 -5.86 -15.03
CA GLU A 241 5.33 -6.82 -15.85
C GLU A 241 6.54 -6.17 -16.51
N ASN A 242 6.37 -5.01 -17.14
CA ASN A 242 7.44 -4.27 -17.80
C ASN A 242 8.49 -3.78 -16.78
N PHE A 243 8.05 -3.24 -15.65
CA PHE A 243 8.95 -2.77 -14.61
C PHE A 243 9.75 -3.93 -13.99
N ALA A 244 9.10 -5.06 -13.70
CA ALA A 244 9.78 -6.27 -13.23
C ALA A 244 10.81 -6.78 -14.25
N ALA A 245 10.49 -6.74 -15.53
CA ALA A 245 11.40 -7.15 -16.59
C ALA A 245 12.64 -6.23 -16.68
N ALA A 246 12.43 -4.91 -16.59
CA ALA A 246 13.53 -3.93 -16.58
C ALA A 246 14.45 -4.14 -15.38
N LEU A 247 13.89 -4.23 -14.17
CA LEU A 247 14.67 -4.47 -12.95
C LEU A 247 15.46 -5.77 -12.97
N ARG A 248 14.85 -6.88 -13.39
CA ARG A 248 15.55 -8.17 -13.54
C ARG A 248 16.68 -8.09 -14.56
N SER A 249 16.49 -7.35 -15.65
CA SER A 249 17.53 -7.11 -16.65
C SER A 249 18.69 -6.27 -16.11
N ALA A 250 18.43 -5.40 -15.14
CA ALA A 250 19.44 -4.64 -14.43
C ALA A 250 20.14 -5.44 -13.31
N GLY A 251 19.63 -6.63 -12.96
CA GLY A 251 20.24 -7.52 -11.96
C GLY A 251 19.57 -7.46 -10.59
N ASN A 252 18.50 -6.66 -10.41
CA ASN A 252 17.77 -6.58 -9.15
C ASN A 252 16.95 -7.85 -8.85
N GLU A 253 16.75 -8.13 -7.56
CA GLU A 253 15.85 -9.18 -7.11
C GLU A 253 14.40 -8.68 -7.14
N VAL A 254 13.55 -9.35 -7.94
CA VAL A 254 12.16 -8.91 -8.15
C VAL A 254 11.21 -10.10 -8.07
N GLU A 255 10.28 -10.03 -7.13
CA GLU A 255 9.07 -10.85 -7.10
C GLU A 255 7.92 -10.08 -7.75
N LEU A 256 7.23 -10.71 -8.69
CA LEU A 256 5.96 -10.23 -9.25
C LEU A 256 4.90 -11.29 -9.02
N GLU A 257 3.84 -10.91 -8.35
CA GLU A 257 2.69 -11.77 -8.11
C GLU A 257 1.43 -11.12 -8.72
N VAL A 258 0.80 -11.87 -9.62
CA VAL A 258 -0.47 -11.46 -10.25
C VAL A 258 -1.61 -12.14 -9.52
N ILE A 259 -2.46 -11.34 -8.89
CA ILE A 259 -3.57 -11.82 -8.05
C ILE A 259 -4.79 -12.08 -8.93
N PRO A 260 -5.27 -13.35 -9.02
CA PRO A 260 -6.45 -13.66 -9.83
C PRO A 260 -7.69 -12.94 -9.36
N ALA A 261 -8.43 -12.35 -10.31
CA ALA A 261 -9.62 -11.51 -10.08
C ALA A 261 -9.38 -10.30 -9.17
N GLY A 262 -8.13 -9.96 -8.85
CA GLY A 262 -7.77 -8.74 -8.14
C GLY A 262 -8.08 -7.51 -9.00
N THR A 263 -8.72 -6.51 -8.41
CA THR A 263 -9.01 -5.23 -9.06
C THR A 263 -8.10 -4.15 -8.50
N HIS A 264 -8.10 -2.96 -9.11
CA HIS A 264 -7.33 -1.80 -8.62
C HIS A 264 -7.60 -1.48 -7.16
N ASP A 265 -8.87 -1.56 -6.73
CA ASP A 265 -9.30 -1.20 -5.38
C ASP A 265 -9.15 -2.34 -4.36
N THR A 266 -9.07 -3.59 -4.80
CA THR A 266 -8.92 -4.73 -3.86
C THR A 266 -7.48 -5.04 -3.53
N ILE A 267 -6.53 -4.70 -4.41
CA ILE A 267 -5.12 -5.10 -4.29
C ILE A 267 -4.42 -4.52 -3.05
N TYR A 268 -4.85 -3.35 -2.56
CA TYR A 268 -4.22 -2.68 -1.41
C TYR A 268 -4.91 -2.99 -0.07
N SER A 269 -5.92 -3.85 -0.07
CA SER A 269 -6.58 -4.28 1.17
C SER A 269 -5.64 -5.14 2.03
N ALA A 270 -5.86 -5.14 3.34
CA ALA A 270 -5.11 -6.02 4.23
C ALA A 270 -5.30 -7.50 3.89
N GLU A 271 -6.50 -7.88 3.44
CA GLU A 271 -6.83 -9.26 3.03
C GLU A 271 -6.00 -9.70 1.82
N SER A 272 -5.83 -8.82 0.83
CA SER A 272 -5.15 -9.15 -0.42
C SER A 272 -3.63 -9.06 -0.31
N ALA A 273 -3.09 -8.10 0.43
CA ALA A 273 -1.66 -7.76 0.39
C ALA A 273 -0.88 -8.17 1.65
N ALA A 274 -1.50 -8.17 2.84
CA ALA A 274 -0.71 -8.25 4.07
C ALA A 274 0.10 -9.55 4.23
N ALA A 275 -0.44 -10.68 3.78
CA ALA A 275 0.23 -11.97 3.91
C ALA A 275 1.50 -12.02 3.04
N GLU A 276 1.38 -11.62 1.77
CA GLU A 276 2.47 -11.64 0.80
C GLU A 276 3.55 -10.61 1.14
N VAL A 277 3.16 -9.39 1.48
CA VAL A 277 4.10 -8.36 1.95
C VAL A 277 4.84 -8.81 3.21
N THR A 278 4.14 -9.43 4.18
CA THR A 278 4.77 -9.97 5.40
C THR A 278 5.75 -11.09 5.08
N ARG A 279 5.37 -12.02 4.22
CA ARG A 279 6.23 -13.13 3.78
C ARG A 279 7.51 -12.61 3.15
N TRP A 280 7.35 -11.68 2.21
CA TRP A 280 8.46 -11.10 1.46
C TRP A 280 9.42 -10.32 2.37
N ILE A 281 8.93 -9.43 3.25
CA ILE A 281 9.77 -8.66 4.18
C ILE A 281 10.59 -9.59 5.11
N ARG A 282 10.00 -10.72 5.55
CA ARG A 282 10.72 -11.70 6.38
C ARG A 282 11.79 -12.50 5.63
N GLY A 283 11.80 -12.43 4.31
CA GLY A 283 12.81 -13.03 3.44
C GLY A 283 14.03 -12.13 3.18
N LEU A 284 13.91 -10.82 3.43
CA LEU A 284 15.01 -9.86 3.37
C LEU A 284 15.97 -10.06 4.54
#